data_76e9232ceaf43cc99bda2964ce870d3b
#
_entry.id   76e9232ceaf43cc99bda2964ce870d3b
#
_cell.length_a   1.000
_cell.length_b   1.000
_cell.length_c   1.000
_cell.angle_alpha   90.00
_cell.angle_beta   90.00
_cell.angle_gamma   90.00
#
_symmetry.space_group_name_H-M   'P 1'
#
loop_
_entity.id
_entity.type
_entity.pdbx_description
1 polymer ?
#
loop_
_entity_poly.entity_id
_entity_poly.type
_entity_poly.pdbx_seq_one_letter_code
_entity_poly.pdbx_strand_id
1 'polypeptide(L)'
;MKILITNIVTLNAGDAAILYAMIDVLSAAFGDNTQFIIYDKHGNAPSRYYPELEFRKLLYLSRESRGSGPLRRFAEIRFKLGLWSIKHRVPLLPQFFLSDTERREAREYKSADLIVSSGGTYLVENYSLAARVFDYQLSLYLERPLVFFTQSLGPFSDPSNRKALLPVFSNSIAILVRDERSRRNLAELGVSNPNIHLAADAAFALSDLQALQSAKLPVERSGGRLRVAISVREWRHFKSIAPEQGMRQYIDALRALSDHLIEKHNAEITYLSTCQGMPEYWTDDSKLAQTIVDGLSETTREAVSVDASFHQPAELAQILKSYDLVIATRMHMAIIALGVGTPVLPIAYEFKMQELFKRLGVARWVQDLETISRDGLIQSVDQFLEELPSIREPLFAAVEREYASAVASGEIVKQAYDDWRRDHP
;
A
#
# COMPACT_ATOMS: atom_id res chain seq x y z
N MET A 1 -20.04 -0.75 15.82
CA MET A 1 -19.57 -1.88 15.02
C MET A 1 -18.08 -2.11 15.30
N LYS A 2 -17.61 -3.35 15.27
CA LYS A 2 -16.20 -3.72 15.49
C LYS A 2 -15.61 -4.28 14.21
N ILE A 3 -14.69 -3.56 13.60
CA ILE A 3 -13.98 -3.96 12.37
C ILE A 3 -12.54 -4.34 12.71
N LEU A 4 -12.13 -5.53 12.28
CA LEU A 4 -10.76 -5.99 12.41
C LEU A 4 -10.06 -5.83 11.07
N ILE A 5 -8.96 -5.05 11.03
CA ILE A 5 -8.12 -4.85 9.84
C ILE A 5 -6.90 -5.77 9.96
N THR A 6 -6.65 -6.58 8.95
CA THR A 6 -5.49 -7.48 8.90
C THR A 6 -4.69 -7.28 7.61
N ASN A 7 -3.53 -7.92 7.51
CA ASN A 7 -2.67 -7.88 6.34
C ASN A 7 -2.08 -6.50 6.04
N ILE A 8 -1.59 -5.80 7.06
CA ILE A 8 -0.99 -4.47 6.90
C ILE A 8 0.45 -4.40 7.40
N VAL A 9 1.20 -3.42 6.91
CA VAL A 9 2.56 -3.06 7.33
C VAL A 9 2.63 -1.55 7.52
N THR A 10 2.12 -1.06 8.65
CA THR A 10 1.92 0.38 8.90
C THR A 10 3.22 1.17 9.03
N LEU A 11 4.37 0.50 9.27
CA LEU A 11 5.69 1.14 9.26
C LEU A 11 6.16 1.62 7.87
N ASN A 12 5.34 1.53 6.85
CA ASN A 12 5.49 2.20 5.57
C ASN A 12 4.40 3.29 5.49
N ALA A 13 4.78 4.55 5.40
CA ALA A 13 3.82 5.67 5.38
C ALA A 13 2.83 5.57 4.20
N GLY A 14 3.20 4.93 3.09
CA GLY A 14 2.28 4.64 1.99
C GLY A 14 1.21 3.61 2.36
N ASP A 15 1.58 2.55 3.08
CA ASP A 15 0.63 1.56 3.58
C ASP A 15 -0.19 2.14 4.74
N ALA A 16 0.38 3.04 5.54
CA ALA A 16 -0.35 3.82 6.54
C ALA A 16 -1.40 4.73 5.89
N ALA A 17 -1.10 5.35 4.74
CA ALA A 17 -2.10 6.13 3.98
C ALA A 17 -3.30 5.26 3.56
N ILE A 18 -3.06 4.02 3.12
CA ILE A 18 -4.14 3.07 2.85
C ILE A 18 -4.97 2.81 4.12
N LEU A 19 -4.32 2.61 5.27
CA LEU A 19 -5.01 2.35 6.53
C LEU A 19 -5.92 3.51 6.94
N TYR A 20 -5.40 4.74 6.94
CA TYR A 20 -6.21 5.92 7.28
C TYR A 20 -7.37 6.10 6.31
N ALA A 21 -7.13 5.98 5.01
CA ALA A 21 -8.18 6.02 4.00
C ALA A 21 -9.25 4.95 4.22
N MET A 22 -8.87 3.72 4.57
CA MET A 22 -9.82 2.65 4.90
C MET A 22 -10.63 2.98 6.14
N ILE A 23 -9.99 3.49 7.20
CA ILE A 23 -10.69 3.90 8.43
C ILE A 23 -11.72 4.98 8.11
N ASP A 24 -11.34 6.03 7.36
CA ASP A 24 -12.23 7.13 6.99
C ASP A 24 -13.42 6.65 6.15
N VAL A 25 -13.14 5.88 5.10
CA VAL A 25 -14.16 5.35 4.18
C VAL A 25 -15.12 4.38 4.89
N LEU A 26 -14.61 3.49 5.76
CA LEU A 26 -15.43 2.56 6.51
C LEU A 26 -16.19 3.26 7.66
N SER A 27 -15.61 4.27 8.30
CA SER A 27 -16.31 5.08 9.30
C SER A 27 -17.47 5.84 8.67
N ALA A 28 -17.28 6.43 7.49
CA ALA A 28 -18.35 7.09 6.75
C ALA A 28 -19.49 6.13 6.39
N ALA A 29 -19.17 4.88 6.02
CA ALA A 29 -20.16 3.88 5.62
C ALA A 29 -20.91 3.24 6.81
N PHE A 30 -20.21 2.98 7.92
CA PHE A 30 -20.76 2.24 9.07
C PHE A 30 -21.07 3.11 10.30
N GLY A 31 -20.68 4.39 10.27
CA GLY A 31 -20.91 5.39 11.33
C GLY A 31 -19.69 5.58 12.24
N ASP A 32 -19.62 6.76 12.86
CA ASP A 32 -18.47 7.24 13.65
C ASP A 32 -18.17 6.39 14.92
N ASN A 33 -19.13 5.60 15.39
CA ASN A 33 -18.95 4.69 16.53
C ASN A 33 -18.30 3.34 16.12
N THR A 34 -17.71 3.26 14.93
CA THR A 34 -17.01 2.05 14.46
C THR A 34 -15.65 1.93 15.16
N GLN A 35 -15.42 0.81 15.84
CA GLN A 35 -14.15 0.49 16.47
C GLN A 35 -13.27 -0.29 15.51
N PHE A 36 -12.03 0.16 15.32
CA PHE A 36 -11.03 -0.54 14.49
C PHE A 36 -9.95 -1.18 15.38
N ILE A 37 -9.62 -2.44 15.07
CA ILE A 37 -8.48 -3.15 15.65
C ILE A 37 -7.59 -3.61 14.52
N ILE A 38 -6.30 -3.26 14.59
CA ILE A 38 -5.36 -3.41 13.49
C ILE A 38 -4.36 -4.50 13.82
N TYR A 39 -4.35 -5.59 13.04
CA TYR A 39 -3.37 -6.65 13.13
C TYR A 39 -2.21 -6.39 12.17
N ASP A 40 -1.13 -5.83 12.72
CA ASP A 40 0.08 -5.47 11.97
C ASP A 40 1.17 -6.55 12.07
N LYS A 41 1.95 -6.72 11.01
CA LYS A 41 3.10 -7.63 10.97
C LYS A 41 4.13 -7.33 12.07
N HIS A 42 4.32 -6.06 12.41
CA HIS A 42 5.28 -5.60 13.43
C HIS A 42 4.65 -5.48 14.83
N GLY A 43 3.42 -5.96 15.00
CA GLY A 43 2.72 -5.95 16.29
C GLY A 43 2.46 -4.54 16.77
N ASN A 44 2.92 -4.21 17.98
CA ASN A 44 2.68 -2.90 18.60
C ASN A 44 3.74 -1.84 18.22
N ALA A 45 4.75 -2.16 17.41
CA ALA A 45 5.78 -1.18 17.04
C ALA A 45 5.20 0.07 16.36
N PRO A 46 4.18 -0.02 15.48
CA PRO A 46 3.55 1.15 14.86
C PRO A 46 2.91 2.13 15.86
N SER A 47 2.53 1.71 17.07
CA SER A 47 1.91 2.61 18.07
C SER A 47 2.82 3.77 18.50
N ARG A 48 4.13 3.70 18.23
CA ARG A 48 5.06 4.82 18.47
C ARG A 48 4.85 5.97 17.48
N TYR A 49 4.40 5.65 16.29
CA TYR A 49 4.23 6.56 15.16
C TYR A 49 2.76 6.96 14.96
N TYR A 50 1.84 6.10 15.40
CA TYR A 50 0.38 6.24 15.27
C TYR A 50 -0.29 5.90 16.61
N PRO A 51 -0.12 6.72 17.65
CA PRO A 51 -0.57 6.43 19.02
C PRO A 51 -2.09 6.39 19.17
N GLU A 52 -2.83 6.97 18.23
CA GLU A 52 -4.30 6.98 18.20
C GLU A 52 -4.91 5.67 17.71
N LEU A 53 -4.11 4.77 17.12
CA LEU A 53 -4.57 3.51 16.56
C LEU A 53 -4.24 2.32 17.48
N GLU A 54 -5.15 1.35 17.55
CA GLU A 54 -5.00 0.15 18.37
C GLU A 54 -4.40 -1.00 17.57
N PHE A 55 -3.11 -1.29 17.78
CA PHE A 55 -2.38 -2.34 17.08
C PHE A 55 -2.31 -3.65 17.86
N ARG A 56 -2.30 -4.76 17.14
CA ARG A 56 -2.09 -6.14 17.61
C ARG A 56 -1.06 -6.85 16.74
N LYS A 57 -0.40 -7.84 17.32
CA LYS A 57 0.49 -8.74 16.57
C LYS A 57 -0.33 -9.86 15.92
N LEU A 58 0.01 -10.23 14.68
CA LEU A 58 -0.61 -11.36 13.99
C LEU A 58 -0.49 -12.65 14.80
N LEU A 59 -1.61 -13.37 14.99
CA LEU A 59 -1.67 -14.63 15.74
C LEU A 59 -0.73 -15.70 15.15
N TYR A 60 -0.62 -15.77 13.84
CA TYR A 60 0.31 -16.66 13.16
C TYR A 60 1.76 -16.48 13.66
N LEU A 61 2.24 -15.25 13.74
CA LEU A 61 3.61 -14.94 14.17
C LEU A 61 3.85 -15.27 15.66
N SER A 62 2.83 -15.18 16.48
CA SER A 62 2.89 -15.61 17.89
C SER A 62 3.01 -17.13 18.04
N ARG A 63 2.64 -17.90 17.00
CA ARG A 63 2.66 -19.36 16.97
C ARG A 63 3.87 -19.98 16.26
N GLU A 64 4.52 -19.22 15.36
CA GLU A 64 5.62 -19.71 14.51
C GLU A 64 6.84 -20.24 15.30
N SER A 65 7.00 -19.76 16.54
CA SER A 65 8.08 -20.18 17.46
C SER A 65 7.89 -21.53 18.14
N ARG A 66 6.85 -22.31 17.81
CA ARG A 66 6.44 -23.52 18.56
C ARG A 66 6.99 -24.83 17.96
N GLY A 67 8.31 -25.04 18.05
CA GLY A 67 8.93 -26.35 17.89
C GLY A 67 8.81 -27.01 16.50
N SER A 68 9.35 -28.22 16.38
CA SER A 68 9.32 -29.03 15.16
C SER A 68 8.84 -30.48 15.46
N GLY A 69 8.45 -31.21 14.42
CA GLY A 69 8.09 -32.63 14.54
C GLY A 69 6.79 -32.94 15.29
N PRO A 70 6.76 -33.99 16.14
CA PRO A 70 5.55 -34.47 16.84
C PRO A 70 4.94 -33.40 17.78
N LEU A 71 5.76 -32.60 18.45
CA LEU A 71 5.32 -31.52 19.32
C LEU A 71 4.53 -30.46 18.57
N ARG A 72 4.94 -30.13 17.34
CA ARG A 72 4.21 -29.19 16.47
C ARG A 72 2.84 -29.76 16.11
N ARG A 73 2.75 -31.06 15.75
CA ARG A 73 1.45 -31.70 15.44
C ARG A 73 0.50 -31.69 16.65
N PHE A 74 1.01 -31.97 17.85
CA PHE A 74 0.21 -31.89 19.07
C PHE A 74 -0.27 -30.46 19.33
N ALA A 75 0.59 -29.45 19.19
CA ALA A 75 0.24 -28.05 19.34
C ALA A 75 -0.85 -27.61 18.32
N GLU A 76 -0.78 -28.13 17.10
CA GLU A 76 -1.79 -27.88 16.05
C GLU A 76 -3.17 -28.49 16.41
N ILE A 77 -3.19 -29.74 16.88
CA ILE A 77 -4.44 -30.39 17.32
C ILE A 77 -5.05 -29.63 18.49
N ARG A 78 -4.22 -29.32 19.51
CA ARG A 78 -4.63 -28.55 20.68
C ARG A 78 -5.24 -27.21 20.27
N PHE A 79 -4.58 -26.48 19.36
CA PHE A 79 -5.06 -25.21 18.86
C PHE A 79 -6.41 -25.34 18.15
N LYS A 80 -6.57 -26.36 17.28
CA LYS A 80 -7.84 -26.63 16.58
C LYS A 80 -8.98 -26.92 17.55
N LEU A 81 -8.73 -27.70 18.60
CA LEU A 81 -9.72 -27.97 19.64
C LEU A 81 -10.10 -26.69 20.40
N GLY A 82 -9.11 -25.83 20.68
CA GLY A 82 -9.36 -24.55 21.30
C GLY A 82 -10.19 -23.61 20.41
N LEU A 83 -9.89 -23.53 19.11
CA LEU A 83 -10.68 -22.76 18.15
C LEU A 83 -12.09 -23.31 18.00
N TRP A 84 -12.24 -24.63 17.96
CA TRP A 84 -13.55 -25.26 17.93
C TRP A 84 -14.38 -24.86 19.16
N SER A 85 -13.77 -24.86 20.34
CA SER A 85 -14.47 -24.47 21.58
C SER A 85 -14.88 -22.98 21.58
N ILE A 86 -14.09 -22.09 21.00
CA ILE A 86 -14.46 -20.67 20.82
C ILE A 86 -15.59 -20.53 19.80
N LYS A 87 -15.48 -21.22 18.65
CA LYS A 87 -16.51 -21.21 17.60
C LYS A 87 -17.88 -21.59 18.17
N HIS A 88 -17.94 -22.68 18.95
CA HIS A 88 -19.19 -23.23 19.53
C HIS A 88 -19.53 -22.66 20.89
N ARG A 89 -18.81 -21.62 21.37
CA ARG A 89 -19.06 -20.92 22.64
C ARG A 89 -19.06 -21.85 23.85
N VAL A 90 -18.24 -22.90 23.88
CA VAL A 90 -18.12 -23.82 24.98
C VAL A 90 -17.36 -23.13 26.12
N PRO A 91 -18.00 -22.88 27.28
CA PRO A 91 -17.36 -22.19 28.40
C PRO A 91 -16.23 -23.02 29.00
N LEU A 92 -15.18 -22.32 29.50
CA LEU A 92 -14.01 -22.89 30.18
C LEU A 92 -13.10 -23.79 29.33
N LEU A 93 -13.58 -24.38 28.23
CA LEU A 93 -12.79 -25.31 27.43
C LEU A 93 -11.58 -24.63 26.71
N PRO A 94 -11.70 -23.38 26.20
CA PRO A 94 -10.56 -22.71 25.53
C PRO A 94 -9.33 -22.56 26.41
N GLN A 95 -9.47 -22.41 27.74
CA GLN A 95 -8.32 -22.23 28.65
C GLN A 95 -7.42 -23.46 28.74
N PHE A 96 -7.93 -24.66 28.47
CA PHE A 96 -7.15 -25.90 28.48
C PHE A 96 -6.38 -26.13 27.19
N PHE A 97 -6.84 -25.54 26.10
CA PHE A 97 -6.30 -25.77 24.75
C PHE A 97 -5.52 -24.58 24.18
N LEU A 98 -5.79 -23.36 24.63
CA LEU A 98 -5.18 -22.14 24.10
C LEU A 98 -4.36 -21.43 25.18
N SER A 99 -3.21 -20.86 24.79
CA SER A 99 -2.53 -19.87 25.62
C SER A 99 -3.38 -18.62 25.78
N ASP A 100 -3.06 -17.75 26.76
CA ASP A 100 -3.81 -16.52 27.01
C ASP A 100 -3.83 -15.62 25.75
N THR A 101 -2.72 -15.52 25.06
CA THR A 101 -2.63 -14.75 23.79
C THR A 101 -3.53 -15.36 22.71
N GLU A 102 -3.41 -16.67 22.44
CA GLU A 102 -4.25 -17.35 21.44
C GLU A 102 -5.74 -17.22 21.76
N ARG A 103 -6.10 -17.36 23.02
CA ARG A 103 -7.49 -17.25 23.47
C ARG A 103 -8.03 -15.84 23.30
N ARG A 104 -7.25 -14.82 23.69
CA ARG A 104 -7.64 -13.41 23.53
C ARG A 104 -7.84 -13.08 22.05
N GLU A 105 -6.86 -13.37 21.22
CA GLU A 105 -6.90 -13.05 19.81
C GLU A 105 -7.98 -13.82 19.05
N ALA A 106 -8.14 -15.13 19.30
CA ALA A 106 -9.23 -15.91 18.68
C ALA A 106 -10.63 -15.42 19.10
N ARG A 107 -10.79 -14.95 20.35
CA ARG A 107 -12.04 -14.32 20.78
C ARG A 107 -12.25 -12.96 20.15
N GLU A 108 -11.18 -12.20 19.94
CA GLU A 108 -11.23 -10.92 19.24
C GLU A 108 -11.70 -11.10 17.79
N TYR A 109 -11.12 -12.07 17.05
CA TYR A 109 -11.61 -12.47 15.73
C TYR A 109 -13.08 -12.89 15.75
N LYS A 110 -13.48 -13.76 16.70
CA LYS A 110 -14.89 -14.22 16.80
C LYS A 110 -15.85 -13.09 17.16
N SER A 111 -15.42 -12.07 17.87
CA SER A 111 -16.24 -10.91 18.25
C SER A 111 -16.28 -9.78 17.20
N ALA A 112 -15.46 -9.86 16.19
CA ALA A 112 -15.49 -8.88 15.10
C ALA A 112 -16.78 -9.00 14.30
N ASP A 113 -17.39 -7.87 13.96
CA ASP A 113 -18.54 -7.82 13.06
C ASP A 113 -18.09 -8.02 11.60
N LEU A 114 -16.94 -7.47 11.25
CA LEU A 114 -16.35 -7.54 9.91
C LEU A 114 -14.83 -7.68 10.01
N ILE A 115 -14.25 -8.49 9.13
CA ILE A 115 -12.80 -8.61 8.97
C ILE A 115 -12.43 -8.08 7.59
N VAL A 116 -11.49 -7.14 7.54
CA VAL A 116 -11.04 -6.47 6.32
C VAL A 116 -9.56 -6.74 6.10
N SER A 117 -9.23 -7.41 5.01
CA SER A 117 -7.84 -7.49 4.54
C SER A 117 -7.47 -6.18 3.88
N SER A 118 -6.46 -5.49 4.44
CA SER A 118 -6.01 -4.17 4.00
C SER A 118 -5.63 -4.13 2.52
N GLY A 119 -5.82 -2.98 1.90
CA GLY A 119 -5.32 -2.66 0.56
C GLY A 119 -3.81 -2.83 0.43
N GLY A 120 -3.32 -2.81 -0.79
CA GLY A 120 -1.90 -2.93 -1.08
C GLY A 120 -1.54 -4.10 -2.00
N THR A 121 -0.25 -4.46 -2.05
CA THR A 121 0.29 -5.55 -2.88
C THR A 121 0.95 -6.59 -1.99
N TYR A 122 0.17 -7.26 -1.17
CA TYR A 122 0.68 -8.22 -0.20
C TYR A 122 0.43 -9.69 -0.61
N LEU A 123 -0.57 -9.92 -1.46
CA LEU A 123 -0.94 -11.24 -1.93
C LEU A 123 -0.34 -11.50 -3.31
N VAL A 124 0.98 -11.48 -3.36
CA VAL A 124 1.83 -11.83 -4.51
C VAL A 124 2.90 -12.82 -4.07
N GLU A 125 3.29 -13.74 -4.95
CA GLU A 125 4.20 -14.86 -4.60
C GLU A 125 5.66 -14.44 -4.39
N ASN A 126 5.99 -13.15 -4.51
CA ASN A 126 7.28 -12.60 -4.07
C ASN A 126 7.43 -12.63 -2.54
N TYR A 127 6.33 -12.87 -1.80
CA TYR A 127 6.30 -12.93 -0.33
C TYR A 127 5.72 -14.26 0.16
N SER A 128 6.10 -14.67 1.37
CA SER A 128 5.42 -15.79 2.05
C SER A 128 3.97 -15.40 2.35
N LEU A 129 3.03 -16.20 1.88
CA LEU A 129 1.60 -15.99 2.09
C LEU A 129 1.04 -16.70 3.33
N ALA A 130 1.86 -17.50 4.03
CA ALA A 130 1.42 -18.38 5.10
C ALA A 130 0.67 -17.68 6.23
N ALA A 131 1.19 -16.53 6.71
CA ALA A 131 0.55 -15.76 7.79
C ALA A 131 -0.82 -15.21 7.35
N ARG A 132 -0.92 -14.70 6.14
CA ARG A 132 -2.14 -14.11 5.57
C ARG A 132 -3.20 -15.17 5.33
N VAL A 133 -2.80 -16.28 4.70
CA VAL A 133 -3.67 -17.45 4.47
C VAL A 133 -4.23 -17.95 5.80
N PHE A 134 -3.39 -18.03 6.84
CA PHE A 134 -3.83 -18.42 8.17
C PHE A 134 -4.91 -17.50 8.74
N ASP A 135 -4.72 -16.18 8.66
CA ASP A 135 -5.68 -15.19 9.17
C ASP A 135 -7.02 -15.26 8.42
N TYR A 136 -6.99 -15.43 7.09
CA TYR A 136 -8.22 -15.56 6.31
C TYR A 136 -8.97 -16.86 6.60
N GLN A 137 -8.24 -17.97 6.71
CA GLN A 137 -8.82 -19.27 7.07
C GLN A 137 -9.38 -19.24 8.49
N LEU A 138 -8.73 -18.55 9.43
CA LEU A 138 -9.24 -18.32 10.77
C LEU A 138 -10.55 -17.54 10.75
N SER A 139 -10.62 -16.46 9.96
CA SER A 139 -11.81 -15.63 9.80
C SER A 139 -13.00 -16.45 9.30
N LEU A 140 -12.81 -17.21 8.23
CA LEU A 140 -13.85 -18.08 7.67
C LEU A 140 -14.23 -19.23 8.64
N TYR A 141 -13.24 -19.84 9.30
CA TYR A 141 -13.52 -20.89 10.28
C TYR A 141 -14.38 -20.41 11.44
N LEU A 142 -14.15 -19.17 11.89
CA LEU A 142 -14.93 -18.53 12.96
C LEU A 142 -16.24 -17.89 12.43
N GLU A 143 -16.57 -18.12 11.14
CA GLU A 143 -17.80 -17.62 10.50
C GLU A 143 -17.91 -16.10 10.58
N ARG A 144 -16.78 -15.41 10.26
CA ARG A 144 -16.78 -13.96 10.19
C ARG A 144 -16.71 -13.51 8.73
N PRO A 145 -17.50 -12.49 8.37
CA PRO A 145 -17.48 -11.94 7.02
C PRO A 145 -16.10 -11.35 6.74
N LEU A 146 -15.52 -11.71 5.59
CA LEU A 146 -14.19 -11.30 5.14
C LEU A 146 -14.31 -10.46 3.88
N VAL A 147 -13.65 -9.31 3.85
CA VAL A 147 -13.53 -8.43 2.70
C VAL A 147 -12.06 -8.27 2.32
N PHE A 148 -11.76 -8.28 1.02
CA PHE A 148 -10.49 -7.82 0.47
C PHE A 148 -10.67 -6.39 -0.04
N PHE A 149 -9.93 -5.44 0.55
CA PHE A 149 -10.12 -4.02 0.28
C PHE A 149 -9.03 -3.51 -0.66
N THR A 150 -9.38 -3.06 -1.85
CA THR A 150 -8.56 -2.40 -2.89
C THR A 150 -7.15 -2.98 -3.08
N GLN A 151 -7.05 -4.29 -3.34
CA GLN A 151 -5.78 -5.00 -3.45
C GLN A 151 -5.29 -5.18 -4.89
N SER A 152 -3.96 -5.26 -5.06
CA SER A 152 -3.34 -5.91 -6.22
C SER A 152 -3.02 -7.37 -5.85
N LEU A 153 -3.48 -8.32 -6.68
CA LEU A 153 -3.49 -9.74 -6.37
C LEU A 153 -2.75 -10.57 -7.43
N GLY A 154 -1.97 -11.55 -7.00
CA GLY A 154 -1.35 -12.54 -7.84
C GLY A 154 -0.24 -12.02 -8.78
N PRO A 155 0.15 -12.80 -9.80
CA PRO A 155 -0.38 -14.15 -10.15
C PRO A 155 -0.13 -15.18 -9.05
N PHE A 156 -0.95 -16.24 -9.07
CA PHE A 156 -0.83 -17.37 -8.15
C PHE A 156 -0.43 -18.62 -8.94
N SER A 157 0.88 -18.92 -8.97
CA SER A 157 1.46 -20.03 -9.72
C SER A 157 1.68 -21.28 -8.86
N ASP A 158 1.98 -21.07 -7.57
CA ASP A 158 2.22 -22.17 -6.62
C ASP A 158 0.93 -22.95 -6.32
N PRO A 159 0.90 -24.28 -6.54
CA PRO A 159 -0.29 -25.09 -6.30
C PRO A 159 -0.81 -25.06 -4.86
N SER A 160 0.07 -24.87 -3.87
CA SER A 160 -0.30 -24.80 -2.46
C SER A 160 -1.02 -23.49 -2.14
N ASN A 161 -0.52 -22.37 -2.69
CA ASN A 161 -1.17 -21.07 -2.59
C ASN A 161 -2.53 -21.07 -3.29
N ARG A 162 -2.61 -21.62 -4.51
CA ARG A 162 -3.88 -21.79 -5.26
C ARG A 162 -4.90 -22.56 -4.44
N LYS A 163 -4.53 -23.72 -3.91
CA LYS A 163 -5.39 -24.57 -3.09
C LYS A 163 -5.89 -23.85 -1.82
N ALA A 164 -5.01 -23.04 -1.21
CA ALA A 164 -5.33 -22.34 0.04
C ALA A 164 -6.20 -21.09 -0.19
N LEU A 165 -5.93 -20.32 -1.25
CA LEU A 165 -6.57 -19.02 -1.51
C LEU A 165 -7.89 -19.12 -2.27
N LEU A 166 -8.06 -20.12 -3.16
CA LEU A 166 -9.31 -20.28 -3.92
C LEU A 166 -10.55 -20.31 -3.02
N PRO A 167 -10.63 -21.17 -1.96
CA PRO A 167 -11.80 -21.16 -1.07
C PRO A 167 -11.92 -19.86 -0.27
N VAL A 168 -10.80 -19.19 0.04
CA VAL A 168 -10.81 -17.91 0.76
C VAL A 168 -11.46 -16.82 -0.08
N PHE A 169 -11.03 -16.64 -1.31
CA PHE A 169 -11.63 -15.64 -2.21
C PHE A 169 -13.08 -15.99 -2.58
N SER A 170 -13.37 -17.26 -2.81
CA SER A 170 -14.74 -17.68 -3.18
C SER A 170 -15.77 -17.50 -2.05
N ASN A 171 -15.34 -17.53 -0.78
CA ASN A 171 -16.21 -17.37 0.40
C ASN A 171 -16.08 -15.99 1.07
N SER A 172 -15.30 -15.07 0.52
CA SER A 172 -15.30 -13.67 1.00
C SER A 172 -16.56 -12.95 0.53
N ILE A 173 -17.05 -12.00 1.32
CA ILE A 173 -18.31 -11.30 1.01
C ILE A 173 -18.12 -10.22 -0.07
N ALA A 174 -16.90 -9.67 -0.21
CA ALA A 174 -16.51 -8.79 -1.30
C ALA A 174 -15.01 -8.82 -1.55
N ILE A 175 -14.63 -8.62 -2.81
CA ILE A 175 -13.21 -8.46 -3.24
C ILE A 175 -13.12 -7.20 -4.07
N LEU A 176 -12.49 -6.17 -3.55
CA LEU A 176 -12.18 -4.95 -4.28
C LEU A 176 -10.75 -5.04 -4.78
N VAL A 177 -10.56 -5.01 -6.08
CA VAL A 177 -9.24 -4.99 -6.72
C VAL A 177 -8.99 -3.64 -7.36
N ARG A 178 -7.75 -3.17 -7.33
CA ARG A 178 -7.41 -1.83 -7.84
C ARG A 178 -6.86 -1.81 -9.26
N ASP A 179 -6.76 -2.98 -9.90
CA ASP A 179 -6.28 -3.11 -11.28
C ASP A 179 -6.91 -4.32 -11.99
N GLU A 180 -7.03 -4.21 -13.32
CA GLU A 180 -7.61 -5.24 -14.18
C GLU A 180 -6.77 -6.51 -14.24
N ARG A 181 -5.46 -6.42 -14.00
CA ARG A 181 -4.58 -7.58 -13.92
C ARG A 181 -4.94 -8.46 -12.74
N SER A 182 -5.21 -7.87 -11.59
CA SER A 182 -5.66 -8.57 -10.39
C SER A 182 -7.00 -9.27 -10.60
N ARG A 183 -7.93 -8.63 -11.33
CA ARG A 183 -9.21 -9.25 -11.69
C ARG A 183 -9.01 -10.48 -12.58
N ARG A 184 -8.12 -10.39 -13.59
CA ARG A 184 -7.78 -11.55 -14.43
C ARG A 184 -7.12 -12.66 -13.61
N ASN A 185 -6.19 -12.35 -12.70
CA ASN A 185 -5.53 -13.32 -11.84
C ASN A 185 -6.52 -14.10 -10.96
N LEU A 186 -7.59 -13.45 -10.46
CA LEU A 186 -8.68 -14.13 -9.73
C LEU A 186 -9.47 -15.08 -10.65
N ALA A 187 -9.77 -14.67 -11.87
CA ALA A 187 -10.46 -15.52 -12.85
C ALA A 187 -9.61 -16.74 -13.24
N GLU A 188 -8.29 -16.56 -13.46
CA GLU A 188 -7.33 -17.63 -13.74
C GLU A 188 -7.14 -18.59 -12.54
N LEU A 189 -7.30 -18.09 -11.31
CA LEU A 189 -7.34 -18.92 -10.12
C LEU A 189 -8.61 -19.77 -10.05
N GLY A 190 -9.67 -19.40 -10.78
CA GLY A 190 -10.98 -20.07 -10.80
C GLY A 190 -11.92 -19.56 -9.71
N VAL A 191 -11.71 -18.34 -9.22
CA VAL A 191 -12.58 -17.74 -8.19
C VAL A 191 -13.98 -17.48 -8.76
N SER A 192 -14.98 -18.09 -8.12
CA SER A 192 -16.40 -17.85 -8.38
C SER A 192 -16.97 -17.02 -7.23
N ASN A 193 -16.91 -15.70 -7.37
CA ASN A 193 -17.47 -14.75 -6.41
C ASN A 193 -18.16 -13.64 -7.19
N PRO A 194 -19.47 -13.40 -7.00
CA PRO A 194 -20.21 -12.36 -7.72
C PRO A 194 -19.81 -10.94 -7.30
N ASN A 195 -19.20 -10.77 -6.14
CA ASN A 195 -18.87 -9.48 -5.55
C ASN A 195 -17.39 -9.11 -5.75
N ILE A 196 -16.89 -9.23 -7.00
CA ILE A 196 -15.56 -8.74 -7.38
C ILE A 196 -15.74 -7.39 -8.07
N HIS A 197 -15.19 -6.34 -7.45
CA HIS A 197 -15.32 -4.96 -7.91
C HIS A 197 -13.95 -4.38 -8.27
N LEU A 198 -13.90 -3.62 -9.38
CA LEU A 198 -12.75 -2.76 -9.68
C LEU A 198 -12.94 -1.43 -8.91
N ALA A 199 -11.99 -1.08 -8.07
CA ALA A 199 -12.00 0.15 -7.29
C ALA A 199 -10.66 0.89 -7.46
N ALA A 200 -10.56 2.11 -6.96
CA ALA A 200 -9.29 2.82 -6.89
C ALA A 200 -8.42 2.32 -5.72
N ASP A 201 -7.14 2.67 -5.71
CA ASP A 201 -6.34 2.54 -4.50
C ASP A 201 -6.95 3.38 -3.37
N ALA A 202 -7.11 2.77 -2.20
CA ALA A 202 -7.76 3.43 -1.07
C ALA A 202 -7.13 4.79 -0.72
N ALA A 203 -5.81 4.92 -0.85
CA ALA A 203 -5.10 6.14 -0.49
C ALA A 203 -5.59 7.38 -1.26
N PHE A 204 -6.24 7.23 -2.42
CA PHE A 204 -6.90 8.35 -3.11
C PHE A 204 -8.06 8.95 -2.31
N ALA A 205 -8.67 8.23 -1.37
CA ALA A 205 -9.72 8.81 -0.52
C ALA A 205 -9.21 9.93 0.40
N LEU A 206 -7.89 10.03 0.60
CA LEU A 206 -7.25 11.12 1.35
C LEU A 206 -6.96 12.38 0.50
N SER A 207 -7.38 12.40 -0.77
CA SER A 207 -7.10 13.53 -1.67
C SER A 207 -7.75 14.82 -1.21
N ASP A 208 -7.04 15.94 -1.37
CA ASP A 208 -7.53 17.30 -1.14
C ASP A 208 -8.25 17.81 -2.41
N LEU A 209 -9.59 17.71 -2.42
CA LEU A 209 -10.40 18.12 -3.58
C LEU A 209 -10.21 19.59 -3.96
N GLN A 210 -9.97 20.49 -2.99
CA GLN A 210 -9.72 21.90 -3.27
C GLN A 210 -8.36 22.08 -3.98
N ALA A 211 -7.34 21.34 -3.52
CA ALA A 211 -6.04 21.35 -4.17
C ALA A 211 -6.12 20.77 -5.59
N LEU A 212 -6.90 19.68 -5.81
CA LEU A 212 -7.10 19.11 -7.14
C LEU A 212 -7.78 20.09 -8.10
N GLN A 213 -8.79 20.83 -7.66
CA GLN A 213 -9.42 21.87 -8.48
C GLN A 213 -8.43 22.97 -8.88
N SER A 214 -7.63 23.43 -7.92
CA SER A 214 -6.59 24.44 -8.16
C SER A 214 -5.51 23.91 -9.11
N ALA A 215 -5.15 22.63 -9.00
CA ALA A 215 -4.11 22.01 -9.80
C ALA A 215 -4.46 21.85 -11.29
N LYS A 216 -5.74 21.89 -11.67
CA LYS A 216 -6.20 21.87 -13.06
C LYS A 216 -5.88 23.17 -13.80
N LEU A 217 -5.74 24.26 -13.06
CA LEU A 217 -5.50 25.57 -13.64
C LEU A 217 -4.03 25.71 -14.07
N PRO A 218 -3.76 26.54 -15.11
CA PRO A 218 -2.39 26.91 -15.45
C PRO A 218 -1.69 27.55 -14.25
N VAL A 219 -0.46 27.13 -13.98
CA VAL A 219 0.37 27.75 -12.95
C VAL A 219 1.31 28.74 -13.62
N GLU A 220 1.11 30.03 -13.36
CA GLU A 220 2.10 31.05 -13.70
C GLU A 220 3.27 30.95 -12.72
N ARG A 221 4.43 30.55 -13.19
CA ARG A 221 5.66 30.58 -12.39
C ARG A 221 6.13 32.02 -12.25
N SER A 222 5.97 32.59 -11.08
CA SER A 222 6.49 33.92 -10.73
C SER A 222 8.01 33.87 -10.40
N GLY A 223 8.85 33.39 -11.35
CA GLY A 223 10.31 33.57 -11.30
C GLY A 223 11.08 32.86 -10.16
N GLY A 224 10.46 31.95 -9.41
CA GLY A 224 11.11 31.19 -8.33
C GLY A 224 11.87 29.95 -8.83
N ARG A 225 12.61 29.28 -7.91
CA ARG A 225 13.24 27.97 -8.15
C ARG A 225 12.19 26.90 -8.38
N LEU A 226 12.47 25.95 -9.28
CA LEU A 226 11.66 24.73 -9.45
C LEU A 226 11.86 23.82 -8.24
N ARG A 227 10.84 23.57 -7.42
CA ARG A 227 10.92 22.69 -6.28
C ARG A 227 10.56 21.25 -6.67
N VAL A 228 11.51 20.33 -6.56
CA VAL A 228 11.35 18.94 -6.99
C VAL A 228 11.56 17.99 -5.80
N ALA A 229 10.59 17.12 -5.54
CA ALA A 229 10.79 16.00 -4.64
C ALA A 229 11.10 14.73 -5.45
N ILE A 230 12.10 13.95 -5.00
CA ILE A 230 12.48 12.69 -5.63
C ILE A 230 12.37 11.57 -4.62
N SER A 231 11.52 10.56 -4.90
CA SER A 231 11.49 9.37 -4.09
C SER A 231 12.22 8.22 -4.76
N VAL A 232 13.04 7.54 -3.98
CA VAL A 232 13.89 6.45 -4.45
C VAL A 232 13.50 5.12 -3.80
N ARG A 233 14.00 4.03 -4.37
CA ARG A 233 13.86 2.69 -3.80
C ARG A 233 15.02 1.79 -4.21
N GLU A 234 15.60 1.08 -3.26
CA GLU A 234 16.49 -0.03 -3.59
C GLU A 234 15.70 -1.17 -4.23
N TRP A 235 16.16 -1.67 -5.38
CA TRP A 235 15.52 -2.75 -6.12
C TRP A 235 16.52 -3.86 -6.43
N ARG A 236 16.15 -5.12 -6.19
CA ARG A 236 17.04 -6.29 -6.37
C ARG A 236 16.49 -7.32 -7.35
N HIS A 237 15.29 -7.09 -7.90
CA HIS A 237 14.60 -8.07 -8.74
C HIS A 237 14.57 -7.63 -10.19
N PHE A 238 15.71 -7.14 -10.72
CA PHE A 238 15.89 -6.89 -12.14
C PHE A 238 15.80 -8.20 -12.92
N LYS A 239 15.15 -8.19 -14.08
CA LYS A 239 14.89 -9.36 -14.91
C LYS A 239 15.87 -9.50 -16.07
N SER A 240 16.29 -8.34 -16.63
CA SER A 240 17.06 -8.25 -17.86
C SER A 240 18.56 -8.08 -17.61
N ILE A 241 18.94 -7.58 -16.44
CA ILE A 241 20.34 -7.24 -16.09
C ILE A 241 20.64 -7.64 -14.63
N ALA A 242 21.93 -7.73 -14.31
CA ALA A 242 22.34 -8.02 -12.93
C ALA A 242 21.87 -6.89 -11.97
N PRO A 243 21.38 -7.23 -10.76
CA PRO A 243 20.84 -6.25 -9.81
C PRO A 243 21.78 -5.09 -9.51
N GLU A 244 23.08 -5.36 -9.35
CA GLU A 244 24.10 -4.35 -9.06
C GLU A 244 24.31 -3.41 -10.26
N GLN A 245 24.20 -3.93 -11.48
CA GLN A 245 24.28 -3.12 -12.70
C GLN A 245 23.05 -2.25 -12.85
N GLY A 246 21.85 -2.80 -12.65
CA GLY A 246 20.60 -2.06 -12.71
C GLY A 246 20.55 -0.93 -11.68
N MET A 247 20.97 -1.20 -10.46
CA MET A 247 21.06 -0.16 -9.41
C MET A 247 22.08 0.92 -9.73
N ARG A 248 23.23 0.58 -10.32
CA ARG A 248 24.20 1.59 -10.77
C ARG A 248 23.60 2.49 -11.86
N GLN A 249 22.95 1.91 -12.87
CA GLN A 249 22.29 2.68 -13.93
C GLN A 249 21.22 3.62 -13.38
N TYR A 250 20.42 3.16 -12.44
CA TYR A 250 19.38 3.96 -11.77
C TYR A 250 19.98 5.12 -10.98
N ILE A 251 20.99 4.86 -10.14
CA ILE A 251 21.70 5.88 -9.35
C ILE A 251 22.33 6.93 -10.29
N ASP A 252 23.01 6.47 -11.34
CA ASP A 252 23.67 7.35 -12.31
C ASP A 252 22.66 8.20 -13.11
N ALA A 253 21.48 7.65 -13.43
CA ALA A 253 20.42 8.40 -14.09
C ALA A 253 19.85 9.49 -13.17
N LEU A 254 19.65 9.21 -11.88
CA LEU A 254 19.16 10.19 -10.91
C LEU A 254 20.19 11.29 -10.61
N ARG A 255 21.48 10.96 -10.57
CA ARG A 255 22.55 11.97 -10.44
C ARG A 255 22.56 12.93 -11.62
N ALA A 256 22.59 12.37 -12.84
CA ALA A 256 22.56 13.18 -14.07
C ALA A 256 21.29 14.03 -14.17
N LEU A 257 20.15 13.49 -13.75
CA LEU A 257 18.92 14.25 -13.69
C LEU A 257 18.98 15.39 -12.65
N SER A 258 19.56 15.15 -11.47
CA SER A 258 19.72 16.20 -10.45
C SER A 258 20.60 17.35 -10.96
N ASP A 259 21.74 17.01 -11.57
CA ASP A 259 22.61 18.01 -12.21
C ASP A 259 21.84 18.83 -13.27
N HIS A 260 21.13 18.15 -14.16
CA HIS A 260 20.37 18.78 -15.25
C HIS A 260 19.23 19.69 -14.73
N LEU A 261 18.46 19.24 -13.73
CA LEU A 261 17.37 20.03 -13.14
C LEU A 261 17.89 21.34 -12.50
N ILE A 262 19.04 21.27 -11.84
CA ILE A 262 19.67 22.45 -11.22
C ILE A 262 20.23 23.39 -12.29
N GLU A 263 21.01 22.88 -13.23
CA GLU A 263 21.65 23.69 -14.27
C GLU A 263 20.65 24.34 -15.24
N LYS A 264 19.67 23.57 -15.71
CA LYS A 264 18.74 24.04 -16.75
C LYS A 264 17.48 24.70 -16.18
N HIS A 265 16.93 24.15 -15.10
CA HIS A 265 15.64 24.57 -14.55
C HIS A 265 15.76 25.35 -13.25
N ASN A 266 16.98 25.67 -12.76
CA ASN A 266 17.22 26.33 -11.48
C ASN A 266 16.46 25.65 -10.34
N ALA A 267 16.54 24.30 -10.27
CA ALA A 267 15.78 23.53 -9.32
C ALA A 267 16.40 23.57 -7.90
N GLU A 268 15.53 23.34 -6.91
CA GLU A 268 15.86 22.91 -5.55
C GLU A 268 15.27 21.50 -5.37
N ILE A 269 16.12 20.55 -5.00
CA ILE A 269 15.75 19.14 -4.95
C ILE A 269 15.75 18.62 -3.52
N THR A 270 14.68 17.91 -3.14
CA THR A 270 14.64 17.16 -1.89
C THR A 270 14.38 15.70 -2.18
N TYR A 271 15.29 14.82 -1.75
CA TYR A 271 15.02 13.40 -1.72
C TYR A 271 14.16 13.07 -0.50
N LEU A 272 12.97 12.50 -0.74
CA LEU A 272 11.93 12.26 0.25
C LEU A 272 11.15 11.00 -0.11
N SER A 273 10.84 10.13 0.84
CA SER A 273 10.17 8.86 0.57
C SER A 273 9.14 8.48 1.64
N THR A 274 8.28 7.51 1.30
CA THR A 274 7.32 6.89 2.24
C THR A 274 7.96 5.85 3.16
N CYS A 275 9.21 5.47 2.94
CA CYS A 275 9.92 4.43 3.71
C CYS A 275 11.23 4.98 4.26
N GLN A 276 11.16 5.78 5.32
CA GLN A 276 12.32 6.42 5.93
C GLN A 276 12.06 6.77 7.40
N GLY A 277 13.13 6.98 8.16
CA GLY A 277 13.07 7.49 9.53
C GLY A 277 12.52 6.52 10.58
N MET A 278 12.38 5.24 10.27
CA MET A 278 11.84 4.23 11.18
C MET A 278 12.82 3.06 11.36
N PRO A 279 13.57 3.02 12.48
CA PRO A 279 14.56 1.98 12.73
C PRO A 279 13.99 0.56 12.87
N GLU A 280 12.69 0.45 13.22
CA GLU A 280 11.99 -0.83 13.32
C GLU A 280 11.60 -1.41 11.95
N TYR A 281 11.70 -0.62 10.88
CA TYR A 281 11.40 -1.06 9.52
C TYR A 281 12.69 -1.40 8.77
N TRP A 282 12.67 -2.50 8.05
CA TRP A 282 13.85 -3.05 7.34
C TRP A 282 14.27 -2.24 6.10
N THR A 283 13.43 -1.33 5.60
CA THR A 283 13.70 -0.48 4.45
C THR A 283 13.84 0.96 4.90
N ASP A 284 14.89 1.61 4.46
CA ASP A 284 15.12 3.04 4.67
C ASP A 284 15.67 3.65 3.37
N ASP A 285 14.79 4.30 2.63
CA ASP A 285 15.11 4.88 1.33
C ASP A 285 16.05 6.09 1.44
N SER A 286 16.10 6.76 2.61
CA SER A 286 16.99 7.90 2.83
C SER A 286 18.47 7.52 2.71
N LYS A 287 18.82 6.26 2.99
CA LYS A 287 20.20 5.76 2.82
C LYS A 287 20.62 5.69 1.36
N LEU A 288 19.72 5.23 0.48
CA LEU A 288 19.97 5.26 -0.95
C LEU A 288 20.00 6.70 -1.47
N ALA A 289 19.08 7.55 -1.01
CA ALA A 289 19.08 8.97 -1.33
C ALA A 289 20.42 9.65 -0.94
N GLN A 290 20.93 9.39 0.25
CA GLN A 290 22.22 9.91 0.69
C GLN A 290 23.37 9.41 -0.21
N THR A 291 23.36 8.13 -0.59
CA THR A 291 24.35 7.57 -1.52
C THR A 291 24.32 8.28 -2.88
N ILE A 292 23.14 8.67 -3.36
CA ILE A 292 23.00 9.43 -4.60
C ILE A 292 23.59 10.81 -4.44
N VAL A 293 23.22 11.53 -3.37
CA VAL A 293 23.64 12.91 -3.09
C VAL A 293 25.15 13.00 -2.84
N ASP A 294 25.74 12.05 -2.13
CA ASP A 294 27.19 12.00 -1.90
C ASP A 294 28.02 11.91 -3.18
N GLY A 295 27.44 11.38 -4.24
CA GLY A 295 28.10 11.27 -5.56
C GLY A 295 27.82 12.44 -6.51
N LEU A 296 27.09 13.47 -6.09
CA LEU A 296 26.89 14.70 -6.86
C LEU A 296 28.10 15.63 -6.80
N SER A 297 28.21 16.54 -7.77
CA SER A 297 29.21 17.62 -7.71
C SER A 297 28.97 18.51 -6.48
N GLU A 298 30.01 19.22 -6.03
CA GLU A 298 29.90 20.14 -4.89
C GLU A 298 28.87 21.24 -5.14
N THR A 299 28.86 21.80 -6.33
CA THR A 299 27.91 22.84 -6.75
C THR A 299 26.48 22.36 -6.81
N THR A 300 26.23 21.15 -7.32
CA THR A 300 24.90 20.54 -7.36
C THR A 300 24.42 20.23 -5.95
N ARG A 301 25.28 19.73 -5.08
CA ARG A 301 24.95 19.30 -3.73
C ARG A 301 24.39 20.44 -2.85
N GLU A 302 24.79 21.69 -3.09
CA GLU A 302 24.27 22.86 -2.36
C GLU A 302 22.75 23.09 -2.58
N ALA A 303 22.21 22.63 -3.71
CA ALA A 303 20.78 22.75 -4.06
C ALA A 303 19.99 21.43 -3.82
N VAL A 304 20.62 20.41 -3.20
CA VAL A 304 20.00 19.09 -2.96
C VAL A 304 20.02 18.77 -1.48
N SER A 305 18.89 18.35 -0.96
CA SER A 305 18.75 17.87 0.42
C SER A 305 18.18 16.45 0.49
N VAL A 306 18.42 15.76 1.60
CA VAL A 306 17.79 14.49 1.93
C VAL A 306 16.95 14.70 3.19
N ASP A 307 15.65 14.54 3.08
CA ASP A 307 14.80 14.41 4.26
C ASP A 307 14.80 12.94 4.69
N ALA A 308 15.39 12.66 5.84
CA ALA A 308 15.47 11.32 6.43
C ALA A 308 14.46 11.14 7.57
N SER A 309 13.62 12.14 7.84
CA SER A 309 12.63 12.10 8.91
C SER A 309 11.44 11.20 8.55
N PHE A 310 10.84 10.57 9.56
CA PHE A 310 9.54 9.95 9.41
C PHE A 310 8.47 11.05 9.31
N HIS A 311 7.52 10.85 8.39
CA HIS A 311 6.33 11.67 8.24
C HIS A 311 5.08 10.80 8.22
N GLN A 312 4.07 11.18 9.00
CA GLN A 312 2.75 10.59 8.86
C GLN A 312 2.13 10.94 7.49
N PRO A 313 1.18 10.15 6.96
CA PRO A 313 0.61 10.39 5.63
C PRO A 313 0.06 11.81 5.43
N ALA A 314 -0.62 12.37 6.44
CA ALA A 314 -1.17 13.73 6.37
C ALA A 314 -0.07 14.80 6.35
N GLU A 315 1.01 14.63 7.12
CA GLU A 315 2.17 15.52 7.12
C GLU A 315 2.90 15.45 5.77
N LEU A 316 3.14 14.22 5.27
CA LEU A 316 3.76 14.02 3.96
C LEU A 316 2.95 14.68 2.85
N ALA A 317 1.61 14.59 2.90
CA ALA A 317 0.71 15.25 1.95
C ALA A 317 0.90 16.78 1.96
N GLN A 318 0.99 17.41 3.15
CA GLN A 318 1.23 18.85 3.26
C GLN A 318 2.63 19.24 2.74
N ILE A 319 3.65 18.45 3.01
CA ILE A 319 5.00 18.66 2.48
C ILE A 319 4.96 18.61 0.95
N LEU A 320 4.34 17.57 0.37
CA LEU A 320 4.28 17.37 -1.09
C LEU A 320 3.50 18.45 -1.82
N LYS A 321 2.52 19.08 -1.18
CA LYS A 321 1.77 20.22 -1.72
C LYS A 321 2.67 21.43 -2.04
N SER A 322 3.85 21.50 -1.43
CA SER A 322 4.78 22.62 -1.63
C SER A 322 5.74 22.42 -2.82
N TYR A 323 5.71 21.28 -3.50
CA TYR A 323 6.57 21.00 -4.65
C TYR A 323 5.84 21.23 -5.97
N ASP A 324 6.63 21.61 -7.00
CA ASP A 324 6.14 21.79 -8.38
C ASP A 324 6.08 20.48 -9.16
N LEU A 325 6.93 19.51 -8.77
CA LEU A 325 7.07 18.20 -9.40
C LEU A 325 7.51 17.15 -8.38
N VAL A 326 6.96 15.96 -8.50
CA VAL A 326 7.46 14.76 -7.80
C VAL A 326 7.94 13.74 -8.83
N ILE A 327 9.17 13.23 -8.66
CA ILE A 327 9.68 12.08 -9.41
C ILE A 327 9.60 10.87 -8.49
N ALA A 328 8.67 9.95 -8.78
CA ALA A 328 8.29 8.94 -7.81
C ALA A 328 8.66 7.52 -8.24
N THR A 329 9.56 6.86 -7.52
CA THR A 329 9.76 5.41 -7.62
C THR A 329 8.82 4.65 -6.67
N ARG A 330 8.35 5.27 -5.58
CA ARG A 330 7.35 4.70 -4.68
C ARG A 330 5.93 5.06 -5.13
N MET A 331 5.08 4.04 -5.34
CA MET A 331 3.71 4.27 -5.86
C MET A 331 2.87 5.14 -4.93
N HIS A 332 2.91 4.93 -3.61
CA HIS A 332 2.13 5.76 -2.69
C HIS A 332 2.69 7.17 -2.56
N MET A 333 3.99 7.39 -2.82
CA MET A 333 4.53 8.74 -2.98
C MET A 333 3.84 9.45 -4.15
N ALA A 334 3.67 8.74 -5.28
CA ALA A 334 2.93 9.26 -6.43
C ALA A 334 1.46 9.54 -6.09
N ILE A 335 0.77 8.60 -5.41
CA ILE A 335 -0.64 8.76 -5.07
C ILE A 335 -0.86 9.96 -4.13
N ILE A 336 -0.05 10.08 -3.07
CA ILE A 336 -0.17 11.18 -2.11
C ILE A 336 0.11 12.53 -2.79
N ALA A 337 1.17 12.62 -3.63
CA ALA A 337 1.49 13.83 -4.37
C ALA A 337 0.36 14.23 -5.34
N LEU A 338 -0.14 13.29 -6.13
CA LEU A 338 -1.27 13.53 -7.03
C LEU A 338 -2.52 13.94 -6.26
N GLY A 339 -2.79 13.33 -5.11
CA GLY A 339 -3.93 13.62 -4.25
C GLY A 339 -3.95 15.04 -3.68
N VAL A 340 -2.79 15.72 -3.63
CA VAL A 340 -2.67 17.13 -3.20
C VAL A 340 -2.39 18.10 -4.36
N GLY A 341 -2.58 17.63 -5.60
CA GLY A 341 -2.46 18.49 -6.78
C GLY A 341 -1.02 18.67 -7.30
N THR A 342 -0.05 17.91 -6.81
CA THR A 342 1.32 17.97 -7.27
C THR A 342 1.54 16.96 -8.40
N PRO A 343 2.00 17.40 -9.59
CA PRO A 343 2.27 16.53 -10.73
C PRO A 343 3.37 15.51 -10.44
N VAL A 344 3.25 14.33 -11.05
CA VAL A 344 4.19 13.23 -10.83
C VAL A 344 4.70 12.65 -12.13
N LEU A 345 6.04 12.52 -12.24
CA LEU A 345 6.69 11.67 -13.23
C LEU A 345 7.09 10.34 -12.54
N PRO A 346 6.48 9.20 -12.91
CA PRO A 346 6.71 7.94 -12.22
C PRO A 346 7.88 7.14 -12.79
N ILE A 347 8.62 6.45 -11.89
CA ILE A 347 9.61 5.43 -12.25
C ILE A 347 9.09 4.09 -11.75
N ALA A 348 8.70 3.20 -12.66
CA ALA A 348 8.10 1.91 -12.34
C ALA A 348 9.14 0.80 -12.23
N TYR A 349 9.14 0.07 -11.12
CA TYR A 349 9.90 -1.18 -10.93
C TYR A 349 8.98 -2.42 -10.93
N GLU A 350 7.66 -2.22 -10.86
CA GLU A 350 6.61 -3.24 -10.90
C GLU A 350 5.39 -2.72 -11.67
N PHE A 351 4.59 -3.66 -12.16
CA PHE A 351 3.41 -3.39 -12.99
C PHE A 351 2.38 -2.43 -12.37
N LYS A 352 2.29 -2.37 -11.05
CA LYS A 352 1.28 -1.59 -10.33
C LYS A 352 1.34 -0.08 -10.61
N MET A 353 2.56 0.46 -10.77
CA MET A 353 2.76 1.86 -11.16
C MET A 353 2.28 2.07 -12.61
N GLN A 354 2.59 1.14 -13.50
CA GLN A 354 2.16 1.18 -14.90
C GLN A 354 0.63 1.13 -15.01
N GLU A 355 -0.03 0.21 -14.28
CA GLU A 355 -1.50 0.09 -14.26
C GLU A 355 -2.16 1.36 -13.69
N LEU A 356 -1.61 1.95 -12.63
CA LEU A 356 -2.10 3.21 -12.07
C LEU A 356 -2.06 4.33 -13.10
N PHE A 357 -0.89 4.59 -13.70
CA PHE A 357 -0.73 5.69 -14.65
C PHE A 357 -1.46 5.45 -15.98
N LYS A 358 -1.74 4.20 -16.33
CA LYS A 358 -2.66 3.84 -17.42
C LYS A 358 -4.09 4.25 -17.10
N ARG A 359 -4.59 4.00 -15.86
CA ARG A 359 -5.91 4.44 -15.41
C ARG A 359 -6.04 5.97 -15.40
N LEU A 360 -4.94 6.67 -15.03
CA LEU A 360 -4.88 8.13 -15.07
C LEU A 360 -4.78 8.73 -16.50
N GLY A 361 -4.63 7.88 -17.53
CA GLY A 361 -4.53 8.32 -18.93
C GLY A 361 -3.15 8.87 -19.32
N VAL A 362 -2.13 8.67 -18.50
CA VAL A 362 -0.79 9.25 -18.66
C VAL A 362 0.33 8.21 -18.65
N ALA A 363 0.02 6.99 -19.11
CA ALA A 363 0.96 5.85 -19.12
C ALA A 363 2.26 6.12 -19.91
N ARG A 364 2.25 7.03 -20.89
CA ARG A 364 3.43 7.39 -21.69
C ARG A 364 4.56 8.01 -20.87
N TRP A 365 4.26 8.56 -19.70
CA TRP A 365 5.23 9.19 -18.81
C TRP A 365 5.89 8.22 -17.83
N VAL A 366 5.44 6.97 -17.79
CA VAL A 366 6.03 5.96 -16.89
C VAL A 366 7.40 5.56 -17.42
N GLN A 367 8.43 5.84 -16.62
CA GLN A 367 9.79 5.36 -16.86
C GLN A 367 9.93 3.95 -16.29
N ASP A 368 10.55 3.04 -17.05
CA ASP A 368 10.80 1.68 -16.57
C ASP A 368 12.19 1.59 -15.96
N LEU A 369 12.25 1.15 -14.70
CA LEU A 369 13.50 0.98 -13.97
C LEU A 369 14.46 -0.01 -14.64
N GLU A 370 13.94 -1.02 -15.35
CA GLU A 370 14.73 -2.03 -16.07
C GLU A 370 15.54 -1.42 -17.23
N THR A 371 15.03 -0.34 -17.85
CA THR A 371 15.62 0.27 -19.05
C THR A 371 16.03 1.71 -18.84
N ILE A 372 15.99 2.20 -17.60
CA ILE A 372 16.30 3.60 -17.28
C ILE A 372 17.71 3.97 -17.71
N SER A 373 17.85 5.12 -18.34
CA SER A 373 19.14 5.70 -18.75
C SER A 373 19.20 7.18 -18.42
N ARG A 374 20.41 7.75 -18.35
CA ARG A 374 20.64 9.17 -18.08
C ARG A 374 19.88 10.05 -19.05
N ASP A 375 20.17 9.89 -20.33
CA ASP A 375 19.62 10.74 -21.40
C ASP A 375 18.10 10.55 -21.53
N GLY A 376 17.64 9.29 -21.42
CA GLY A 376 16.22 8.98 -21.51
C GLY A 376 15.40 9.60 -20.37
N LEU A 377 15.91 9.58 -19.13
CA LEU A 377 15.23 10.18 -17.98
C LEU A 377 15.22 11.70 -18.07
N ILE A 378 16.34 12.33 -18.45
CA ILE A 378 16.45 13.77 -18.67
C ILE A 378 15.46 14.22 -19.75
N GLN A 379 15.47 13.56 -20.91
CA GLN A 379 14.55 13.89 -22.00
C GLN A 379 13.09 13.76 -21.56
N SER A 380 12.75 12.71 -20.81
CA SER A 380 11.38 12.48 -20.34
C SER A 380 10.93 13.57 -19.37
N VAL A 381 11.81 14.04 -18.47
CA VAL A 381 11.50 15.12 -17.53
C VAL A 381 11.32 16.44 -18.25
N ASP A 382 12.20 16.77 -19.20
CA ASP A 382 12.07 17.98 -20.00
C ASP A 382 10.75 18.02 -20.79
N GLN A 383 10.43 16.95 -21.50
CA GLN A 383 9.17 16.82 -22.23
C GLN A 383 7.95 16.88 -21.30
N PHE A 384 8.03 16.22 -20.13
CA PHE A 384 6.96 16.27 -19.16
C PHE A 384 6.71 17.70 -18.66
N LEU A 385 7.77 18.46 -18.33
CA LEU A 385 7.66 19.85 -17.90
C LEU A 385 7.10 20.76 -19.00
N GLU A 386 7.50 20.54 -20.27
CA GLU A 386 6.99 21.27 -21.42
C GLU A 386 5.49 21.01 -21.66
N GLU A 387 5.07 19.74 -21.57
CA GLU A 387 3.69 19.34 -21.83
C GLU A 387 2.78 19.48 -20.59
N LEU A 388 3.35 19.71 -19.39
CA LEU A 388 2.61 19.76 -18.15
C LEU A 388 1.40 20.71 -18.17
N PRO A 389 1.47 21.92 -18.75
CA PRO A 389 0.30 22.82 -18.83
C PRO A 389 -0.90 22.17 -19.55
N SER A 390 -0.65 21.34 -20.57
CA SER A 390 -1.70 20.69 -21.36
C SER A 390 -2.27 19.43 -20.73
N ILE A 391 -1.48 18.75 -19.88
CA ILE A 391 -1.90 17.49 -19.24
C ILE A 391 -2.49 17.68 -17.83
N ARG A 392 -2.32 18.85 -17.20
CA ARG A 392 -2.78 19.09 -15.81
C ARG A 392 -4.27 18.84 -15.64
N GLU A 393 -5.08 19.47 -16.47
CA GLU A 393 -6.54 19.32 -16.38
C GLU A 393 -6.99 17.86 -16.53
N PRO A 394 -6.68 17.12 -17.62
CA PRO A 394 -7.09 15.73 -17.75
C PRO A 394 -6.49 14.81 -16.69
N LEU A 395 -5.26 15.06 -16.21
CA LEU A 395 -4.61 14.29 -15.15
C LEU A 395 -5.37 14.44 -13.82
N PHE A 396 -5.60 15.68 -13.38
CA PHE A 396 -6.26 15.91 -12.08
C PHE A 396 -7.76 15.62 -12.13
N ALA A 397 -8.41 15.72 -13.29
CA ALA A 397 -9.76 15.17 -13.48
C ALA A 397 -9.78 13.63 -13.36
N ALA A 398 -8.72 12.94 -13.80
CA ALA A 398 -8.59 11.50 -13.56
C ALA A 398 -8.35 11.18 -12.08
N VAL A 399 -7.53 11.95 -11.36
CA VAL A 399 -7.31 11.79 -9.92
C VAL A 399 -8.62 11.97 -9.14
N GLU A 400 -9.48 12.90 -9.51
CA GLU A 400 -10.82 13.04 -8.90
C GLU A 400 -11.71 11.82 -9.13
N ARG A 401 -11.63 11.20 -10.31
CA ARG A 401 -12.35 9.93 -10.55
C ARG A 401 -11.81 8.80 -9.67
N GLU A 402 -10.50 8.73 -9.45
CA GLU A 402 -9.91 7.77 -8.51
C GLU A 402 -10.35 8.06 -7.06
N TYR A 403 -10.37 9.33 -6.64
CA TYR A 403 -10.94 9.72 -5.34
C TYR A 403 -12.38 9.25 -5.17
N ALA A 404 -13.26 9.57 -6.12
CA ALA A 404 -14.66 9.16 -6.07
C ALA A 404 -14.81 7.62 -6.00
N SER A 405 -13.99 6.88 -6.76
CA SER A 405 -13.96 5.41 -6.75
C SER A 405 -13.45 4.85 -5.41
N ALA A 406 -12.44 5.48 -4.81
CA ALA A 406 -11.91 5.07 -3.51
C ALA A 406 -12.95 5.28 -2.39
N VAL A 407 -13.62 6.44 -2.37
CA VAL A 407 -14.69 6.74 -1.40
C VAL A 407 -15.88 5.79 -1.56
N ALA A 408 -16.29 5.49 -2.80
CA ALA A 408 -17.40 4.57 -3.08
C ALA A 408 -17.14 3.13 -2.60
N SER A 409 -15.87 2.76 -2.33
CA SER A 409 -15.51 1.44 -1.80
C SER A 409 -16.18 1.13 -0.45
N GLY A 410 -16.46 2.15 0.37
CA GLY A 410 -17.16 1.99 1.66
C GLY A 410 -18.59 1.48 1.49
N GLU A 411 -19.34 2.06 0.57
CA GLU A 411 -20.71 1.65 0.29
C GLU A 411 -20.78 0.24 -0.32
N ILE A 412 -19.81 -0.13 -1.17
CA ILE A 412 -19.70 -1.50 -1.71
C ILE A 412 -19.51 -2.50 -0.55
N VAL A 413 -18.63 -2.20 0.39
CA VAL A 413 -18.38 -3.07 1.55
C VAL A 413 -19.61 -3.13 2.45
N LYS A 414 -20.24 -1.98 2.69
CA LYS A 414 -21.45 -1.90 3.51
C LYS A 414 -22.58 -2.73 2.92
N GLN A 415 -22.84 -2.60 1.63
CA GLN A 415 -23.88 -3.38 0.94
C GLN A 415 -23.61 -4.88 1.05
N ALA A 416 -22.37 -5.32 0.78
CA ALA A 416 -21.98 -6.73 0.91
C ALA A 416 -22.13 -7.26 2.34
N TYR A 417 -21.84 -6.42 3.34
CA TYR A 417 -22.03 -6.76 4.75
C TYR A 417 -23.52 -6.87 5.13
N ASP A 418 -24.36 -5.93 4.68
CA ASP A 418 -25.80 -5.94 4.96
C ASP A 418 -26.48 -7.14 4.29
N ASP A 419 -26.05 -7.51 3.09
CA ASP A 419 -26.51 -8.73 2.40
C ASP A 419 -26.12 -9.99 3.18
N TRP A 420 -24.85 -10.09 3.58
CA TRP A 420 -24.37 -11.21 4.40
C TRP A 420 -25.12 -11.32 5.74
N ARG A 421 -25.40 -10.19 6.41
CA ARG A 421 -26.16 -10.19 7.68
C ARG A 421 -27.59 -10.69 7.53
N ARG A 422 -28.24 -10.46 6.40
CA ARG A 422 -29.59 -10.99 6.15
C ARG A 422 -29.60 -12.51 6.08
N ASP A 423 -28.54 -13.09 5.53
CA ASP A 423 -28.39 -14.54 5.39
C ASP A 423 -27.85 -15.20 6.67
N HIS A 424 -27.30 -14.42 7.62
CA HIS A 424 -26.66 -14.88 8.85
C HIS A 424 -27.16 -14.03 10.07
N PRO A 425 -28.47 -14.11 10.40
CA PRO A 425 -29.11 -13.28 11.42
C PRO A 425 -28.58 -13.51 12.86
#